data_fc0c6dc2fe42df4421606054f1aaf509
#
_entry.id   fc0c6dc2fe42df4421606054f1aaf509
#
_cell.length_a   1.000
_cell.length_b   1.000
_cell.length_c   1.000
_cell.angle_alpha   90.00
_cell.angle_beta   90.00
_cell.angle_gamma   90.00
#
_symmetry.space_group_name_H-M   'P 1'
#
loop_
_entity.id
_entity.type
_entity.pdbx_description
1 polymer ?
#
loop_
_entity_poly.entity_id
_entity_poly.type
_entity_poly.pdbx_seq_one_letter_code
_entity_poly.pdbx_strand_id
1 'polypeptide(L)'
;GLSGIRIGGIDANSNDLPFVSGKQTNAINGKDIVTTIDENLQYYAELVAKEGLETHKAKRVSITIMNPNNGEILAMANAPGYDPNNPYEGYENFEGDTENDKIQNMWRNSIVSDTYEPGSTFKIITMAAAMEEGLIHDDDVFVCNGSKTFGDVHVHCWNLSGHGAQTAAEILKNSCNVGFMELGERLGAEK
;
A
#
# COMPACT_ATOMS: atom_id res chain seq x y z
N GLY A 1 4.91 -18.03 19.75
CA GLY A 1 5.35 -19.08 20.68
C GLY A 1 5.53 -20.42 20.00
N LEU A 2 5.95 -21.40 20.75
CA LEU A 2 6.06 -22.77 20.30
C LEU A 2 5.19 -23.66 21.19
N SER A 3 4.38 -24.55 20.61
CA SER A 3 3.60 -25.50 21.37
C SER A 3 4.49 -26.47 22.13
N GLY A 4 4.17 -26.79 23.37
CA GLY A 4 4.77 -27.86 24.10
C GLY A 4 4.37 -29.22 23.51
N ILE A 5 5.28 -30.19 23.57
CA ILE A 5 5.05 -31.55 23.12
C ILE A 5 5.33 -32.48 24.27
N ARG A 6 4.41 -33.40 24.54
CA ARG A 6 4.59 -34.53 25.47
C ARG A 6 4.44 -35.83 24.69
N ILE A 7 5.47 -36.63 24.70
CA ILE A 7 5.48 -37.97 24.11
C ILE A 7 5.60 -38.96 25.25
N GLY A 8 4.63 -39.81 25.46
CA GLY A 8 4.62 -40.82 26.51
C GLY A 8 3.69 -41.95 26.13
N GLY A 9 3.79 -43.09 26.81
CA GLY A 9 2.83 -44.17 26.70
C GLY A 9 1.63 -43.95 27.64
N ILE A 10 0.41 -44.19 27.16
CA ILE A 10 -0.81 -44.17 27.95
C ILE A 10 -1.46 -45.56 27.92
N ASP A 11 -2.17 -45.92 29.00
CA ASP A 11 -2.99 -47.12 29.04
C ASP A 11 -4.33 -46.92 28.30
N ALA A 12 -5.18 -47.96 28.23
CA ALA A 12 -6.49 -47.91 27.60
C ALA A 12 -7.46 -46.91 28.26
N ASN A 13 -7.16 -46.44 29.48
CA ASN A 13 -7.94 -45.46 30.23
C ASN A 13 -7.29 -44.06 30.19
N SER A 14 -6.32 -43.80 29.30
CA SER A 14 -5.61 -42.55 29.17
C SER A 14 -4.72 -42.16 30.35
N ASN A 15 -4.34 -43.08 31.23
CA ASN A 15 -3.39 -42.86 32.31
C ASN A 15 -1.95 -43.03 31.81
N ASP A 16 -1.00 -42.26 32.34
CA ASP A 16 0.42 -42.40 32.04
C ASP A 16 0.97 -43.75 32.51
N LEU A 17 1.69 -44.45 31.63
CA LEU A 17 2.37 -45.67 31.98
C LEU A 17 3.62 -45.39 32.83
N PRO A 18 3.74 -45.95 34.06
CA PRO A 18 4.77 -45.55 35.02
C PRO A 18 6.20 -45.92 34.64
N PHE A 19 6.39 -46.75 33.62
CA PHE A 19 7.72 -47.24 33.19
C PHE A 19 8.13 -46.81 31.80
N VAL A 20 7.35 -45.89 31.15
CA VAL A 20 7.68 -45.33 29.85
C VAL A 20 8.25 -43.94 30.08
N SER A 21 9.56 -43.76 29.82
CA SER A 21 10.18 -42.45 29.89
C SER A 21 9.60 -41.52 28.83
N GLY A 22 8.70 -40.64 29.23
CA GLY A 22 8.17 -39.62 28.34
C GLY A 22 9.17 -38.50 28.07
N LYS A 23 9.22 -38.05 26.83
CA LYS A 23 9.94 -36.82 26.48
C LYS A 23 8.94 -35.65 26.54
N GLN A 24 9.26 -34.64 27.34
CA GLN A 24 8.44 -33.43 27.44
C GLN A 24 9.26 -32.24 26.97
N THR A 25 8.74 -31.49 26.05
CA THR A 25 9.24 -30.16 25.67
C THR A 25 8.20 -29.14 26.13
N ASN A 26 8.61 -28.19 26.97
CA ASN A 26 7.69 -27.18 27.46
C ASN A 26 7.28 -26.22 26.37
N ALA A 27 6.06 -25.69 26.45
CA ALA A 27 5.62 -24.61 25.60
C ALA A 27 6.49 -23.35 25.85
N ILE A 28 6.76 -22.62 24.79
CA ILE A 28 7.42 -21.32 24.87
C ILE A 28 6.37 -20.28 24.51
N ASN A 29 6.10 -19.35 25.45
CA ASN A 29 5.17 -18.27 25.20
C ASN A 29 5.60 -17.42 24.00
N GLY A 30 4.64 -16.90 23.28
CA GLY A 30 4.87 -15.88 22.25
C GLY A 30 5.38 -14.58 22.88
N LYS A 31 5.79 -13.67 22.03
CA LYS A 31 6.12 -12.30 22.42
C LYS A 31 4.99 -11.39 21.97
N ASP A 32 4.74 -10.33 22.72
CA ASP A 32 3.84 -9.27 22.31
C ASP A 32 4.50 -8.42 21.22
N ILE A 33 3.69 -7.89 20.35
CA ILE A 33 4.11 -6.95 19.30
C ILE A 33 3.49 -5.59 19.64
N VAL A 34 4.35 -4.59 19.81
CA VAL A 34 3.92 -3.19 19.97
C VAL A 34 4.01 -2.53 18.61
N THR A 35 2.89 -2.01 18.12
CA THR A 35 2.80 -1.33 16.83
C THR A 35 2.72 0.18 17.03
N THR A 36 2.91 0.94 15.94
CA THR A 36 2.75 2.39 15.91
C THR A 36 1.32 2.82 15.55
N ILE A 37 0.41 1.85 15.36
CA ILE A 37 -0.98 2.12 15.00
C ILE A 37 -1.67 2.88 16.14
N ASP A 38 -2.27 4.03 15.79
CA ASP A 38 -3.15 4.80 16.66
C ASP A 38 -4.59 4.32 16.46
N GLU A 39 -5.24 3.91 17.54
CA GLU A 39 -6.58 3.31 17.51
C GLU A 39 -7.62 4.26 16.90
N ASN A 40 -7.56 5.56 17.21
CA ASN A 40 -8.52 6.53 16.69
C ASN A 40 -8.30 6.76 15.19
N LEU A 41 -7.06 6.95 14.77
CA LEU A 41 -6.74 7.13 13.35
C LEU A 41 -7.09 5.88 12.54
N GLN A 42 -6.84 4.70 13.06
CA GLN A 42 -7.22 3.44 12.42
C GLN A 42 -8.75 3.33 12.26
N TYR A 43 -9.50 3.61 13.33
CA TYR A 43 -10.95 3.59 13.29
C TYR A 43 -11.52 4.52 12.20
N TYR A 44 -11.04 5.77 12.17
CA TYR A 44 -11.50 6.72 11.16
C TYR A 44 -11.06 6.33 9.74
N ALA A 45 -9.86 5.79 9.56
CA ALA A 45 -9.40 5.30 8.27
C ALA A 45 -10.27 4.15 7.75
N GLU A 46 -10.67 3.22 8.60
CA GLU A 46 -11.58 2.12 8.25
C GLU A 46 -12.98 2.63 7.89
N LEU A 47 -13.51 3.57 8.66
CA LEU A 47 -14.82 4.18 8.40
C LEU A 47 -14.84 4.88 7.03
N VAL A 48 -13.83 5.72 6.76
CA VAL A 48 -13.72 6.46 5.48
C VAL A 48 -13.44 5.53 4.31
N ALA A 49 -12.64 4.47 4.51
CA ALA A 49 -12.39 3.49 3.46
C ALA A 49 -13.68 2.76 3.06
N LYS A 50 -14.52 2.39 4.04
CA LYS A 50 -15.82 1.77 3.79
C LYS A 50 -16.79 2.71 3.09
N GLU A 51 -16.89 3.96 3.55
CA GLU A 51 -17.72 4.98 2.91
C GLU A 51 -17.28 5.23 1.46
N GLY A 52 -15.97 5.33 1.22
CA GLY A 52 -15.40 5.47 -0.11
C GLY A 52 -15.73 4.31 -1.03
N LEU A 53 -15.67 3.08 -0.52
CA LEU A 53 -16.03 1.86 -1.27
C LEU A 53 -17.48 1.92 -1.75
N GLU A 54 -18.42 2.28 -0.84
CA GLU A 54 -19.85 2.33 -1.13
C GLU A 54 -20.19 3.51 -2.06
N THR A 55 -19.70 4.71 -1.75
CA THR A 55 -20.03 5.96 -2.49
C THR A 55 -19.52 5.91 -3.93
N HIS A 56 -18.32 5.43 -4.13
CA HIS A 56 -17.67 5.40 -5.45
C HIS A 56 -17.83 4.07 -6.18
N LYS A 57 -18.51 3.09 -5.57
CA LYS A 57 -18.63 1.72 -6.09
C LYS A 57 -17.26 1.17 -6.49
N ALA A 58 -16.25 1.47 -5.67
CA ALA A 58 -14.90 1.04 -5.90
C ALA A 58 -14.76 -0.46 -5.62
N LYS A 59 -13.85 -1.15 -6.32
CA LYS A 59 -13.54 -2.56 -6.00
C LYS A 59 -12.78 -2.67 -4.69
N ARG A 60 -11.94 -1.69 -4.38
CA ARG A 60 -11.11 -1.62 -3.18
C ARG A 60 -10.78 -0.16 -2.84
N VAL A 61 -10.68 0.12 -1.57
CA VAL A 61 -10.15 1.38 -1.03
C VAL A 61 -9.09 1.06 0.00
N SER A 62 -7.94 1.71 -0.10
CA SER A 62 -6.83 1.55 0.83
C SER A 62 -6.42 2.92 1.36
N ILE A 63 -6.24 3.03 2.67
CA ILE A 63 -5.82 4.26 3.34
C ILE A 63 -4.63 3.95 4.24
N THR A 64 -3.56 4.72 4.07
CA THR A 64 -2.39 4.68 4.95
C THR A 64 -2.14 6.07 5.52
N ILE A 65 -1.99 6.17 6.83
CA ILE A 65 -1.62 7.41 7.52
C ILE A 65 -0.24 7.20 8.11
N MET A 66 0.69 8.07 7.74
CA MET A 66 2.09 8.00 8.14
C MET A 66 2.54 9.31 8.76
N ASN A 67 3.35 9.23 9.81
CA ASN A 67 4.07 10.38 10.35
C ASN A 67 5.28 10.70 9.45
N PRO A 68 5.30 11.85 8.74
CA PRO A 68 6.36 12.13 7.78
C PRO A 68 7.73 12.43 8.44
N ASN A 69 7.76 12.68 9.75
CA ASN A 69 9.00 13.03 10.44
C ASN A 69 9.85 11.79 10.79
N ASN A 70 9.22 10.64 10.99
CA ASN A 70 9.89 9.42 11.44
C ASN A 70 9.48 8.15 10.70
N GLY A 71 8.50 8.24 9.77
CA GLY A 71 8.03 7.13 8.95
C GLY A 71 7.11 6.14 9.67
N GLU A 72 6.67 6.41 10.91
CA GLU A 72 5.72 5.56 11.62
C GLU A 72 4.39 5.48 10.90
N ILE A 73 3.88 4.27 10.69
CA ILE A 73 2.54 4.04 10.18
C ILE A 73 1.55 4.13 11.35
N LEU A 74 0.70 5.14 11.30
CA LEU A 74 -0.29 5.43 12.33
C LEU A 74 -1.65 4.78 12.04
N ALA A 75 -1.96 4.52 10.78
CA ALA A 75 -3.13 3.74 10.37
C ALA A 75 -2.87 3.06 9.03
N MET A 76 -3.48 1.89 8.84
CA MET A 76 -3.42 1.13 7.59
C MET A 76 -4.74 0.36 7.43
N ALA A 77 -5.63 0.86 6.57
CA ALA A 77 -6.97 0.32 6.36
C ALA A 77 -7.18 -0.13 4.92
N ASN A 78 -7.84 -1.26 4.75
CA ASN A 78 -8.31 -1.78 3.47
C ASN A 78 -9.82 -2.05 3.54
N ALA A 79 -10.55 -1.65 2.50
CA ALA A 79 -11.95 -2.01 2.32
C ALA A 79 -12.15 -2.64 0.93
N PRO A 80 -12.86 -3.80 0.78
CA PRO A 80 -13.40 -4.59 1.88
C PRO A 80 -12.31 -5.23 2.74
N GLY A 81 -12.56 -5.34 4.04
CA GLY A 81 -11.71 -6.03 5.01
C GLY A 81 -12.37 -7.32 5.48
N TYR A 82 -11.80 -7.93 6.51
CA TYR A 82 -12.36 -9.11 7.17
C TYR A 82 -12.17 -9.01 8.69
N ASP A 83 -12.94 -9.79 9.45
CA ASP A 83 -12.77 -9.92 10.91
C ASP A 83 -11.72 -11.00 11.21
N PRO A 84 -10.57 -10.68 11.81
CA PRO A 84 -9.55 -11.67 12.19
C PRO A 84 -10.04 -12.71 13.22
N ASN A 85 -11.11 -12.41 13.96
CA ASN A 85 -11.72 -13.37 14.88
C ASN A 85 -12.57 -14.41 14.14
N ASN A 86 -13.08 -14.07 12.95
CA ASN A 86 -13.84 -14.94 12.05
C ASN A 86 -13.18 -15.00 10.66
N PRO A 87 -11.95 -15.51 10.54
CA PRO A 87 -11.09 -15.29 9.37
C PRO A 87 -11.58 -15.96 8.08
N TYR A 88 -12.62 -16.77 8.14
CA TYR A 88 -13.21 -17.45 7.00
C TYR A 88 -14.60 -16.94 6.64
N GLU A 89 -15.10 -15.91 7.33
CA GLU A 89 -16.40 -15.33 7.06
C GLU A 89 -16.32 -14.24 6.01
N GLY A 90 -17.20 -14.26 5.00
CA GLY A 90 -17.30 -13.22 3.98
C GLY A 90 -16.36 -13.37 2.78
N TYR A 91 -15.64 -14.50 2.67
CA TYR A 91 -14.73 -14.73 1.53
C TYR A 91 -15.47 -14.78 0.18
N GLU A 92 -16.77 -15.09 0.18
CA GLU A 92 -17.60 -15.15 -1.03
C GLU A 92 -17.67 -13.81 -1.78
N ASN A 93 -17.41 -12.70 -1.07
CA ASN A 93 -17.41 -11.35 -1.63
C ASN A 93 -16.09 -10.99 -2.36
N PHE A 94 -15.10 -11.90 -2.34
CA PHE A 94 -13.80 -11.67 -2.95
C PHE A 94 -13.66 -12.47 -4.25
N GLU A 95 -12.86 -11.92 -5.18
CA GLU A 95 -12.56 -12.56 -6.46
C GLU A 95 -11.65 -13.78 -6.25
N GLY A 96 -11.79 -14.81 -7.08
CA GLY A 96 -10.97 -16.01 -7.08
C GLY A 96 -11.66 -17.17 -7.77
N ASP A 97 -10.89 -18.05 -8.39
CA ASP A 97 -11.43 -19.21 -9.10
C ASP A 97 -11.82 -20.35 -8.15
N THR A 98 -11.15 -20.43 -7.00
CA THR A 98 -11.42 -21.41 -5.95
C THR A 98 -11.77 -20.70 -4.62
N GLU A 99 -12.37 -21.44 -3.68
CA GLU A 99 -12.62 -20.95 -2.33
C GLU A 99 -11.31 -20.49 -1.66
N ASN A 100 -10.24 -21.26 -1.82
CA ASN A 100 -8.94 -20.89 -1.27
C ASN A 100 -8.40 -19.57 -1.87
N ASP A 101 -8.58 -19.35 -3.17
CA ASP A 101 -8.14 -18.10 -3.80
C ASP A 101 -8.90 -16.89 -3.25
N LYS A 102 -10.20 -17.04 -3.03
CA LYS A 102 -11.05 -16.01 -2.41
C LYS A 102 -10.61 -15.68 -0.99
N ILE A 103 -10.33 -16.71 -0.19
CA ILE A 103 -9.83 -16.57 1.19
C ILE A 103 -8.45 -15.85 1.17
N GLN A 104 -7.54 -16.27 0.31
CA GLN A 104 -6.22 -15.62 0.20
C GLN A 104 -6.34 -14.16 -0.24
N ASN A 105 -7.24 -13.84 -1.17
CA ASN A 105 -7.50 -12.48 -1.61
C ASN A 105 -8.18 -11.63 -0.53
N MET A 106 -9.01 -12.21 0.32
CA MET A 106 -9.61 -11.56 1.48
C MET A 106 -8.54 -11.20 2.52
N TRP A 107 -7.62 -12.10 2.81
CA TRP A 107 -6.55 -11.88 3.81
C TRP A 107 -5.42 -10.99 3.30
N ARG A 108 -5.36 -10.77 1.99
CA ARG A 108 -4.28 -10.02 1.36
C ARG A 108 -4.32 -8.55 1.75
N ASN A 109 -3.25 -8.06 2.35
CA ASN A 109 -3.06 -6.63 2.55
C ASN A 109 -2.55 -5.98 1.25
N SER A 110 -3.45 -5.36 0.48
CA SER A 110 -3.14 -4.76 -0.80
C SER A 110 -2.14 -3.61 -0.71
N ILE A 111 -2.09 -2.90 0.41
CA ILE A 111 -1.17 -1.76 0.60
C ILE A 111 0.29 -2.19 0.48
N VAL A 112 0.62 -3.39 0.99
CA VAL A 112 1.99 -3.91 1.02
C VAL A 112 2.24 -5.01 0.00
N SER A 113 1.18 -5.56 -0.62
CA SER A 113 1.30 -6.73 -1.49
C SER A 113 1.03 -6.44 -2.96
N ASP A 114 0.35 -5.34 -3.27
CA ASP A 114 -0.07 -5.02 -4.63
C ASP A 114 0.76 -3.85 -5.19
N THR A 115 1.07 -3.95 -6.48
CA THR A 115 1.59 -2.84 -7.25
C THR A 115 0.43 -2.13 -7.96
N TYR A 116 0.60 -0.84 -8.23
CA TYR A 116 -0.37 -0.05 -8.98
C TYR A 116 0.32 1.01 -9.83
N GLU A 117 -0.35 1.52 -10.84
CA GLU A 117 0.12 2.64 -11.63
C GLU A 117 -0.23 3.96 -10.92
N PRO A 118 0.75 4.65 -10.33
CA PRO A 118 0.49 5.81 -9.48
C PRO A 118 -0.02 7.03 -10.27
N GLY A 119 0.21 7.07 -11.57
CA GLY A 119 -0.16 8.19 -12.41
C GLY A 119 0.46 9.50 -11.94
N SER A 120 -0.34 10.56 -11.92
CA SER A 120 0.14 11.91 -11.57
C SER A 120 0.63 12.09 -10.13
N THR A 121 0.34 11.17 -9.23
CA THR A 121 0.90 11.24 -7.86
C THR A 121 2.41 11.01 -7.86
N PHE A 122 2.95 10.26 -8.83
CA PHE A 122 4.39 10.05 -8.98
C PHE A 122 5.15 11.32 -9.36
N LYS A 123 4.47 12.34 -9.86
CA LYS A 123 5.09 13.64 -10.20
C LYS A 123 5.75 14.32 -9.00
N ILE A 124 5.26 14.06 -7.79
CA ILE A 124 5.88 14.57 -6.55
C ILE A 124 7.29 14.00 -6.41
N ILE A 125 7.49 12.72 -6.70
CA ILE A 125 8.80 12.05 -6.63
C ILE A 125 9.72 12.59 -7.72
N THR A 126 9.21 12.73 -8.96
CA THR A 126 9.98 13.32 -10.08
C THR A 126 10.42 14.75 -9.76
N MET A 127 9.54 15.55 -9.17
CA MET A 127 9.86 16.92 -8.75
C MET A 127 10.94 16.92 -7.67
N ALA A 128 10.79 16.09 -6.63
CA ALA A 128 11.76 16.00 -5.54
C ALA A 128 13.14 15.56 -6.05
N ALA A 129 13.19 14.56 -6.93
CA ALA A 129 14.44 14.12 -7.54
C ALA A 129 15.12 15.24 -8.36
N ALA A 130 14.34 15.97 -9.17
CA ALA A 130 14.87 17.07 -9.96
C ALA A 130 15.38 18.25 -9.09
N MET A 131 14.72 18.50 -7.96
CA MET A 131 15.17 19.48 -6.96
C MET A 131 16.49 19.06 -6.30
N GLU A 132 16.58 17.79 -5.88
CA GLU A 132 17.78 17.23 -5.24
C GLU A 132 19.00 17.25 -6.19
N GLU A 133 18.77 17.01 -7.48
CA GLU A 133 19.80 17.06 -8.52
C GLU A 133 20.10 18.51 -9.01
N GLY A 134 19.45 19.52 -8.45
CA GLY A 134 19.67 20.93 -8.81
C GLY A 134 19.25 21.27 -10.25
N LEU A 135 18.29 20.54 -10.82
CA LEU A 135 17.82 20.71 -12.20
C LEU A 135 16.67 21.71 -12.33
N ILE A 136 16.25 22.32 -11.22
CA ILE A 136 15.21 23.35 -11.15
C ILE A 136 15.81 24.63 -10.65
N HIS A 137 15.62 25.70 -11.43
CA HIS A 137 16.07 27.06 -11.13
C HIS A 137 14.87 28.00 -10.98
N ASP A 138 15.04 29.10 -10.26
CA ASP A 138 13.95 30.04 -9.94
C ASP A 138 13.36 30.72 -11.19
N ASP A 139 14.15 30.82 -12.26
CA ASP A 139 13.81 31.44 -13.55
C ASP A 139 13.34 30.42 -14.61
N ASP A 140 13.24 29.14 -14.24
CA ASP A 140 12.77 28.10 -15.17
C ASP A 140 11.34 28.36 -15.62
N VAL A 141 11.14 28.26 -16.94
CA VAL A 141 9.83 28.36 -17.57
C VAL A 141 9.56 27.11 -18.39
N PHE A 142 8.47 26.43 -18.06
CA PHE A 142 7.97 25.26 -18.77
C PHE A 142 6.79 25.65 -19.64
N VAL A 143 6.84 25.39 -20.94
CA VAL A 143 5.77 25.80 -21.87
C VAL A 143 4.92 24.59 -22.27
N CYS A 144 3.63 24.65 -21.97
CA CYS A 144 2.68 23.63 -22.34
C CYS A 144 1.69 24.11 -23.39
N ASN A 145 1.78 23.53 -24.58
CA ASN A 145 0.86 23.78 -25.72
C ASN A 145 -0.17 22.65 -25.89
N GLY A 146 -0.47 21.89 -24.83
CA GLY A 146 -1.47 20.83 -24.83
C GLY A 146 -0.94 19.43 -25.16
N SER A 147 0.25 19.32 -25.76
CA SER A 147 0.88 18.03 -26.05
C SER A 147 2.38 18.17 -26.24
N LYS A 148 3.09 17.06 -26.17
CA LYS A 148 4.53 16.96 -26.48
C LYS A 148 4.82 15.60 -27.09
N THR A 149 5.74 15.54 -28.06
CA THR A 149 6.23 14.32 -28.66
C THR A 149 7.56 13.95 -28.00
N PHE A 150 7.70 12.72 -27.57
CA PHE A 150 8.90 12.14 -27.01
C PHE A 150 9.26 10.87 -27.80
N GLY A 151 10.35 10.91 -28.55
CA GLY A 151 10.63 9.85 -29.53
C GLY A 151 9.48 9.69 -30.50
N ASP A 152 8.96 8.47 -30.62
CA ASP A 152 7.82 8.15 -31.48
C ASP A 152 6.45 8.25 -30.76
N VAL A 153 6.45 8.63 -29.47
CA VAL A 153 5.23 8.69 -28.65
C VAL A 153 4.72 10.12 -28.55
N HIS A 154 3.46 10.33 -28.91
CA HIS A 154 2.76 11.60 -28.75
C HIS A 154 1.90 11.58 -27.48
N VAL A 155 2.22 12.43 -26.52
CA VAL A 155 1.53 12.49 -25.22
C VAL A 155 0.77 13.79 -25.08
N HIS A 156 -0.50 13.70 -24.71
CA HIS A 156 -1.35 14.85 -24.46
C HIS A 156 -1.30 15.27 -22.98
N CYS A 157 -1.36 16.57 -22.76
CA CYS A 157 -1.73 17.10 -21.47
C CYS A 157 -3.24 16.90 -21.24
N TRP A 158 -3.68 16.81 -19.98
CA TRP A 158 -5.12 16.77 -19.68
C TRP A 158 -5.82 18.06 -20.12
N ASN A 159 -5.13 19.21 -20.10
CA ASN A 159 -5.59 20.43 -20.72
C ASN A 159 -5.07 20.47 -22.18
N LEU A 160 -5.92 20.09 -23.11
CA LEU A 160 -5.59 20.02 -24.54
C LEU A 160 -5.27 21.38 -25.17
N SER A 161 -5.78 22.47 -24.57
CA SER A 161 -5.46 23.84 -25.01
C SER A 161 -4.09 24.32 -24.52
N GLY A 162 -3.45 23.51 -23.65
CA GLY A 162 -2.20 23.87 -22.98
C GLY A 162 -2.41 24.76 -21.77
N HIS A 163 -1.36 24.86 -20.95
CA HIS A 163 -1.32 25.74 -19.77
C HIS A 163 -0.53 27.02 -20.04
N GLY A 164 0.10 27.14 -21.23
CA GLY A 164 1.04 28.23 -21.51
C GLY A 164 2.35 28.09 -20.75
N ALA A 165 2.97 29.23 -20.47
CA ALA A 165 4.21 29.31 -19.69
C ALA A 165 3.91 29.16 -18.19
N GLN A 166 4.70 28.31 -17.53
CA GLN A 166 4.52 27.93 -16.11
C GLN A 166 5.87 27.83 -15.42
N THR A 167 5.92 28.17 -14.15
CA THR A 167 7.04 27.87 -13.25
C THR A 167 7.04 26.40 -12.84
N ALA A 168 8.11 25.92 -12.18
CA ALA A 168 8.19 24.57 -11.62
C ALA A 168 7.05 24.30 -10.62
N ALA A 169 6.72 25.26 -9.76
CA ALA A 169 5.60 25.15 -8.82
C ALA A 169 4.24 25.03 -9.55
N GLU A 170 4.07 25.77 -10.64
CA GLU A 170 2.83 25.75 -11.43
C GLU A 170 2.65 24.45 -12.22
N ILE A 171 3.72 23.84 -12.76
CA ILE A 171 3.59 22.53 -13.42
C ILE A 171 3.16 21.46 -12.43
N LEU A 172 3.61 21.53 -11.16
CA LEU A 172 3.17 20.63 -10.10
C LEU A 172 1.71 20.90 -9.71
N LYS A 173 1.36 22.15 -9.40
CA LYS A 173 -0.01 22.60 -9.06
C LYS A 173 -1.02 22.19 -10.12
N ASN A 174 -0.71 22.40 -11.39
CA ASN A 174 -1.57 22.11 -12.53
C ASN A 174 -1.47 20.65 -12.98
N SER A 175 -0.62 19.84 -12.36
CA SER A 175 -0.34 18.47 -12.81
C SER A 175 -0.05 18.39 -14.32
N CYS A 176 0.74 19.32 -14.84
CA CYS A 176 0.98 19.48 -16.27
C CYS A 176 1.83 18.34 -16.82
N ASN A 177 1.27 17.50 -17.72
CA ASN A 177 2.02 16.38 -18.29
C ASN A 177 3.22 16.85 -19.11
N VAL A 178 3.05 17.90 -19.93
CA VAL A 178 4.11 18.41 -20.79
C VAL A 178 5.28 18.96 -19.97
N GLY A 179 4.99 19.74 -18.91
CA GLY A 179 6.04 20.27 -18.02
C GLY A 179 6.81 19.14 -17.30
N PHE A 180 6.10 18.08 -16.86
CA PHE A 180 6.76 16.92 -16.24
C PHE A 180 7.52 16.04 -17.23
N MET A 181 7.11 15.97 -18.49
CA MET A 181 7.92 15.32 -19.53
C MET A 181 9.23 16.06 -19.75
N GLU A 182 9.20 17.39 -19.79
CA GLU A 182 10.42 18.21 -19.91
C GLU A 182 11.33 18.04 -18.68
N LEU A 183 10.75 18.03 -17.49
CA LEU A 183 11.51 17.81 -16.26
C LEU A 183 12.14 16.41 -16.21
N GLY A 184 11.40 15.39 -16.67
CA GLY A 184 11.92 14.03 -16.79
C GLY A 184 13.04 13.90 -17.83
N GLU A 185 12.98 14.65 -18.94
CA GLU A 185 14.07 14.72 -19.91
C GLU A 185 15.34 15.32 -19.30
N ARG A 186 15.19 16.38 -18.47
CA ARG A 186 16.33 16.98 -17.75
C ARG A 186 16.94 16.01 -16.73
N LEU A 187 16.10 15.24 -16.04
CA LEU A 187 16.53 14.24 -15.05
C LEU A 187 17.25 13.06 -15.71
N GLY A 188 16.77 12.62 -16.86
CA GLY A 188 17.33 11.50 -17.61
C GLY A 188 16.91 10.13 -17.06
N ALA A 189 17.29 9.06 -17.77
CA ALA A 189 16.89 7.69 -17.45
C ALA A 189 17.80 6.96 -16.44
N GLU A 190 18.95 7.53 -16.13
CA GLU A 190 19.94 6.92 -15.23
C GLU A 190 19.76 7.37 -13.77
N LYS A 191 18.89 8.32 -13.53
CA LYS A 191 18.52 8.87 -12.22
C LYS A 191 17.05 8.66 -11.94
#